data_fda1cb57347ccac247c9e4c38d2475af
#
_entry.id   fda1cb57347ccac247c9e4c38d2475af
#
_cell.length_a   1.000
_cell.length_b   1.000
_cell.length_c   1.000
_cell.angle_alpha   90.00
_cell.angle_beta   90.00
_cell.angle_gamma   90.00
#
_symmetry.space_group_name_H-M   'P 1'
#
loop_
_entity.id
_entity.type
_entity.pdbx_description
1 polymer ?
#
loop_
_entity_poly.entity_id
_entity_poly.type
_entity_poly.pdbx_seq_one_letter_code
_entity_poly.pdbx_strand_id
1 'polypeptide(L)'
;ASAPDHLHFQAGTSGILPLQRDWQRLYESSVPLLKMNDGEGIYEIKDYICPVLAIVSYTEKHDVELFSRLYEALPMKEDETEPMMNIVAWRSGEAFISVVFPREKHRPDCYSADGEAQCLVSPGSLDMAGLMILPRQSDFEGMTAELAKAILREVSLSDEAMKDVVKRLRNKAVDFAFDDWKQEPIVSVGIVSGDEIRFQLNGTYTIGNKEVNGKQIVKLKDGQILWNSAVYQELCFTPQNDDISFTLEDVTIGVDFHWERKE
;
A
#
# COMPACT_ATOMS: atom_id res chain seq x y z
N ALA A 1 -6.94 -2.41 -6.83
CA ALA A 1 -5.59 -1.99 -7.22
C ALA A 1 -5.63 -1.31 -8.59
N SER A 2 -4.82 -0.27 -8.78
CA SER A 2 -4.74 0.43 -10.07
C SER A 2 -3.99 -0.39 -11.14
N ALA A 3 -3.24 -1.41 -10.73
CA ALA A 3 -2.53 -2.35 -11.59
C ALA A 3 -2.69 -3.77 -11.02
N PRO A 4 -3.74 -4.50 -11.41
CA PRO A 4 -4.03 -5.82 -10.88
C PRO A 4 -3.10 -6.92 -11.42
N ASP A 5 -2.34 -6.61 -12.46
CA ASP A 5 -1.46 -7.52 -13.18
C ASP A 5 -0.09 -7.73 -12.51
N HIS A 6 0.25 -6.92 -11.50
CA HIS A 6 1.48 -7.07 -10.75
C HIS A 6 1.38 -6.48 -9.33
N LEU A 7 2.14 -7.05 -8.41
CA LEU A 7 2.28 -6.52 -7.06
C LEU A 7 3.13 -5.24 -7.09
N HIS A 8 2.61 -4.18 -6.49
CA HIS A 8 3.36 -2.94 -6.31
C HIS A 8 3.04 -2.28 -4.97
N PHE A 9 4.00 -1.57 -4.44
CA PHE A 9 3.88 -0.79 -3.22
C PHE A 9 4.06 0.70 -3.52
N GLN A 10 3.34 1.53 -2.79
CA GLN A 10 3.52 2.97 -2.80
C GLN A 10 3.89 3.43 -1.40
N ALA A 11 4.95 4.22 -1.28
CA ALA A 11 5.34 4.86 -0.02
C ALA A 11 5.09 6.36 -0.12
N GLY A 12 4.66 6.96 0.98
CA GLY A 12 4.35 8.38 1.05
C GLY A 12 4.61 8.95 2.44
N THR A 13 4.48 10.26 2.55
CA THR A 13 4.63 10.96 3.83
C THR A 13 3.51 10.58 4.79
N SER A 14 3.87 10.23 6.02
CA SER A 14 2.91 9.89 7.07
C SER A 14 2.00 11.10 7.41
N GLY A 15 0.74 10.83 7.76
CA GLY A 15 -0.24 11.83 8.19
C GLY A 15 -0.95 12.58 7.05
N ILE A 16 -0.69 12.25 5.79
CA ILE A 16 -1.38 12.84 4.64
C ILE A 16 -2.81 12.28 4.52
N LEU A 17 -2.96 10.98 4.73
CA LEU A 17 -4.24 10.29 4.52
C LEU A 17 -5.26 10.67 5.61
N PRO A 18 -6.51 10.98 5.25
CA PRO A 18 -7.59 11.18 6.20
C PRO A 18 -7.73 10.05 7.21
N LEU A 19 -7.63 8.79 6.76
CA LEU A 19 -7.62 7.61 7.61
C LEU A 19 -6.58 7.70 8.75
N GLN A 20 -5.35 8.12 8.45
CA GLN A 20 -4.29 8.25 9.46
C GLN A 20 -4.58 9.37 10.46
N ARG A 21 -5.12 10.49 9.99
CA ARG A 21 -5.48 11.63 10.86
C ARG A 21 -6.62 11.30 11.82
N ASP A 22 -7.56 10.48 11.36
CA ASP A 22 -8.73 10.07 12.13
C ASP A 22 -8.50 8.77 12.91
N TRP A 23 -7.31 8.19 12.84
CA TRP A 23 -7.02 6.85 13.36
C TRP A 23 -7.40 6.67 14.83
N GLN A 24 -7.04 7.59 15.69
CA GLN A 24 -7.34 7.53 17.12
C GLN A 24 -8.85 7.32 17.34
N ARG A 25 -9.67 8.19 16.76
CA ARG A 25 -11.13 8.14 16.87
C ARG A 25 -11.70 6.85 16.31
N LEU A 26 -11.20 6.41 15.16
CA LEU A 26 -11.64 5.19 14.49
C LEU A 26 -11.30 3.95 15.32
N TYR A 27 -10.12 3.92 15.90
CA TYR A 27 -9.67 2.79 16.73
C TYR A 27 -10.45 2.73 18.05
N GLU A 28 -10.74 3.86 18.68
CA GLU A 28 -11.55 3.92 19.90
C GLU A 28 -12.97 3.37 19.73
N SER A 29 -13.57 3.53 18.52
CA SER A 29 -14.89 2.99 18.18
C SER A 29 -14.85 1.58 17.57
N SER A 30 -13.68 0.97 17.45
CA SER A 30 -13.52 -0.32 16.82
C SER A 30 -14.00 -1.49 17.70
N VAL A 31 -14.33 -2.59 17.04
CA VAL A 31 -14.77 -3.83 17.70
C VAL A 31 -13.70 -4.91 17.50
N PRO A 32 -13.11 -5.46 18.57
CA PRO A 32 -12.14 -6.51 18.44
C PRO A 32 -12.82 -7.80 17.93
N LEU A 33 -12.21 -8.40 16.90
CA LEU A 33 -12.64 -9.66 16.32
C LEU A 33 -11.76 -10.82 16.78
N LEU A 34 -10.46 -10.58 16.81
CA LEU A 34 -9.46 -11.51 17.29
C LEU A 34 -8.46 -10.74 18.16
N LYS A 35 -8.21 -11.20 19.36
CA LYS A 35 -7.20 -10.65 20.26
C LYS A 35 -6.04 -11.62 20.38
N MET A 36 -4.83 -11.12 20.29
CA MET A 36 -3.60 -11.89 20.50
C MET A 36 -3.01 -11.58 21.87
N ASN A 37 -2.66 -10.31 22.10
CA ASN A 37 -2.13 -9.77 23.35
C ASN A 37 -2.84 -8.46 23.69
N ASP A 38 -2.39 -7.77 24.74
CA ASP A 38 -2.95 -6.46 25.13
C ASP A 38 -2.73 -5.43 24.03
N GLY A 39 -3.81 -4.99 23.40
CA GLY A 39 -3.79 -4.04 22.29
C GLY A 39 -3.45 -4.64 20.92
N GLU A 40 -3.01 -5.90 20.85
CA GLU A 40 -2.73 -6.57 19.58
C GLU A 40 -3.93 -7.40 19.11
N GLY A 41 -4.22 -7.34 17.81
CA GLY A 41 -5.31 -8.13 17.25
C GLY A 41 -5.86 -7.59 15.94
N ILE A 42 -6.99 -8.18 15.54
CA ILE A 42 -7.78 -7.75 14.38
C ILE A 42 -9.05 -7.08 14.89
N TYR A 43 -9.34 -5.91 14.36
CA TYR A 43 -10.42 -5.03 14.75
C TYR A 43 -11.32 -4.71 13.55
N GLU A 44 -12.61 -4.65 13.77
CA GLU A 44 -13.56 -4.10 12.81
C GLU A 44 -13.78 -2.62 13.12
N ILE A 45 -13.50 -1.75 12.15
CA ILE A 45 -13.71 -0.32 12.27
C ILE A 45 -15.15 0.00 11.85
N LYS A 46 -15.97 0.47 12.79
CA LYS A 46 -17.40 0.68 12.55
C LYS A 46 -17.73 2.02 11.89
N ASP A 47 -17.02 3.07 12.27
CA ASP A 47 -17.33 4.44 11.86
C ASP A 47 -16.55 4.86 10.60
N TYR A 48 -16.49 3.95 9.61
CA TYR A 48 -15.89 4.23 8.32
C TYR A 48 -16.91 4.17 7.19
N ILE A 49 -16.58 4.77 6.04
CA ILE A 49 -17.49 4.89 4.89
C ILE A 49 -17.79 3.57 4.18
N CYS A 50 -16.93 2.57 4.33
CA CYS A 50 -17.07 1.23 3.77
C CYS A 50 -16.56 0.19 4.78
N PRO A 51 -16.83 -1.11 4.58
CA PRO A 51 -16.29 -2.17 5.41
C PRO A 51 -14.76 -2.14 5.46
N VAL A 52 -14.20 -2.15 6.65
CA VAL A 52 -12.75 -2.07 6.85
C VAL A 52 -12.34 -2.83 8.13
N LEU A 53 -11.21 -3.50 8.04
CA LEU A 53 -10.57 -4.22 9.13
C LEU A 53 -9.21 -3.58 9.43
N ALA A 54 -8.80 -3.63 10.67
CA ALA A 54 -7.49 -3.16 11.08
C ALA A 54 -6.74 -4.22 11.86
N ILE A 55 -5.46 -4.34 11.62
CA ILE A 55 -4.51 -5.10 12.41
C ILE A 55 -3.70 -4.10 13.23
N VAL A 56 -3.54 -4.39 14.50
CA VAL A 56 -2.63 -3.66 15.40
C VAL A 56 -1.71 -4.69 16.01
N SER A 57 -0.41 -4.46 15.90
CA SER A 57 0.63 -5.35 16.43
C SER A 57 1.84 -4.54 16.91
N TYR A 58 2.69 -5.12 17.75
CA TYR A 58 3.91 -4.49 18.24
C TYR A 58 5.19 -5.19 17.75
N THR A 59 5.04 -6.30 17.05
CA THR A 59 6.15 -7.01 16.43
C THR A 59 5.80 -7.41 15.00
N GLU A 60 6.79 -7.48 14.13
CA GLU A 60 6.62 -7.95 12.75
C GLU A 60 6.04 -9.36 12.70
N LYS A 61 6.49 -10.25 13.59
CA LYS A 61 5.97 -11.61 13.68
C LYS A 61 4.47 -11.62 13.95
N HIS A 62 3.99 -10.83 14.90
CA HIS A 62 2.56 -10.74 15.21
C HIS A 62 1.76 -10.10 14.08
N ASP A 63 2.34 -9.09 13.39
CA ASP A 63 1.70 -8.47 12.23
C ASP A 63 1.45 -9.49 11.13
N VAL A 64 2.48 -10.25 10.75
CA VAL A 64 2.39 -11.31 9.74
C VAL A 64 1.38 -12.39 10.16
N GLU A 65 1.39 -12.83 11.41
CA GLU A 65 0.45 -13.84 11.91
C GLU A 65 -1.01 -13.34 11.82
N LEU A 66 -1.28 -12.14 12.29
CA LEU A 66 -2.61 -11.54 12.26
C LEU A 66 -3.06 -11.29 10.82
N PHE A 67 -2.15 -10.83 9.95
CA PHE A 67 -2.45 -10.64 8.54
C PHE A 67 -2.80 -11.95 7.83
N SER A 68 -2.05 -13.01 8.08
CA SER A 68 -2.33 -14.34 7.52
C SER A 68 -3.70 -14.86 7.91
N ARG A 69 -4.09 -14.68 9.18
CA ARG A 69 -5.43 -15.05 9.67
C ARG A 69 -6.53 -14.23 9.00
N LEU A 70 -6.29 -12.93 8.82
CA LEU A 70 -7.22 -12.06 8.12
C LEU A 70 -7.34 -12.47 6.65
N TYR A 71 -6.20 -12.69 5.98
CA TYR A 71 -6.15 -13.12 4.59
C TYR A 71 -6.96 -14.39 4.33
N GLU A 72 -6.79 -15.41 5.15
CA GLU A 72 -7.55 -16.66 5.04
C GLU A 72 -9.04 -16.53 5.36
N ALA A 73 -9.43 -15.51 6.12
CA ALA A 73 -10.82 -15.26 6.44
C ALA A 73 -11.56 -14.55 5.30
N LEU A 74 -10.84 -13.84 4.42
CA LEU A 74 -11.43 -13.13 3.28
C LEU A 74 -12.00 -14.11 2.24
N PRO A 75 -13.07 -13.73 1.51
CA PRO A 75 -13.57 -14.52 0.41
C PRO A 75 -12.59 -14.48 -0.77
N MET A 76 -12.43 -15.62 -1.42
CA MET A 76 -11.66 -15.75 -2.66
C MET A 76 -12.61 -16.19 -3.77
N LYS A 77 -12.56 -15.55 -4.92
CA LYS A 77 -13.33 -15.92 -6.10
C LYS A 77 -12.69 -17.14 -6.79
N GLU A 78 -13.49 -17.91 -7.51
CA GLU A 78 -13.04 -19.19 -8.12
C GLU A 78 -11.86 -19.00 -9.10
N ASP A 79 -11.84 -17.86 -9.82
CA ASP A 79 -10.83 -17.57 -10.85
C ASP A 79 -9.67 -16.70 -10.33
N GLU A 80 -9.65 -16.37 -9.02
CA GLU A 80 -8.62 -15.51 -8.43
C GLU A 80 -7.64 -16.33 -7.60
N THR A 81 -6.38 -15.88 -7.58
CA THR A 81 -5.30 -16.53 -6.80
C THR A 81 -5.17 -15.96 -5.39
N GLU A 82 -5.80 -14.80 -5.14
CA GLU A 82 -5.76 -14.10 -3.86
C GLU A 82 -7.09 -13.37 -3.60
N PRO A 83 -7.45 -13.12 -2.32
CA PRO A 83 -8.61 -12.32 -2.00
C PRO A 83 -8.41 -10.87 -2.45
N MET A 84 -9.47 -10.27 -3.00
CA MET A 84 -9.41 -8.90 -3.47
C MET A 84 -9.43 -7.93 -2.28
N MET A 85 -8.39 -7.12 -2.12
CA MET A 85 -8.26 -6.14 -1.05
C MET A 85 -7.37 -4.96 -1.43
N ASN A 86 -7.50 -3.87 -0.69
CA ASN A 86 -6.49 -2.80 -0.61
C ASN A 86 -5.95 -2.72 0.81
N ILE A 87 -4.69 -2.32 0.94
CA ILE A 87 -4.02 -2.23 2.24
C ILE A 87 -3.33 -0.87 2.36
N VAL A 88 -3.41 -0.29 3.55
CA VAL A 88 -2.59 0.86 3.96
C VAL A 88 -1.95 0.52 5.29
N ALA A 89 -0.63 0.63 5.37
CA ALA A 89 0.11 0.33 6.59
C ALA A 89 1.01 1.49 7.02
N TRP A 90 1.17 1.67 8.33
CA TRP A 90 2.09 2.67 8.89
C TRP A 90 2.50 2.29 10.32
N ARG A 91 3.50 2.99 10.85
CA ARG A 91 3.84 2.91 12.27
C ARG A 91 3.25 4.09 13.04
N SER A 92 2.73 3.81 14.25
CA SER A 92 2.28 4.80 15.22
C SER A 92 2.93 4.49 16.57
N GLY A 93 3.99 5.21 16.91
CA GLY A 93 4.85 4.85 18.02
C GLY A 93 5.49 3.49 17.79
N GLU A 94 5.29 2.55 18.71
CA GLU A 94 5.78 1.17 18.60
C GLU A 94 4.83 0.24 17.83
N ALA A 95 3.59 0.69 17.59
CA ALA A 95 2.60 -0.14 16.93
C ALA A 95 2.78 -0.14 15.41
N PHE A 96 2.69 -1.32 14.81
CA PHE A 96 2.39 -1.52 13.39
C PHE A 96 0.88 -1.50 13.22
N ILE A 97 0.40 -0.73 12.26
CA ILE A 97 -1.00 -0.60 11.95
C ILE A 97 -1.18 -0.95 10.47
N SER A 98 -1.95 -1.99 10.20
CA SER A 98 -2.30 -2.41 8.84
C SER A 98 -3.81 -2.35 8.68
N VAL A 99 -4.31 -1.46 7.83
CA VAL A 99 -5.73 -1.30 7.54
C VAL A 99 -6.05 -1.95 6.20
N VAL A 100 -6.97 -2.91 6.24
CA VAL A 100 -7.36 -3.73 5.10
C VAL A 100 -8.79 -3.39 4.69
N PHE A 101 -8.97 -3.08 3.42
CA PHE A 101 -10.24 -2.81 2.77
C PHE A 101 -10.61 -4.01 1.90
N PRO A 102 -11.47 -4.93 2.36
CA PRO A 102 -11.94 -6.05 1.55
C PRO A 102 -12.76 -5.55 0.36
N ARG A 103 -12.48 -6.09 -0.83
CA ARG A 103 -13.06 -5.63 -2.07
C ARG A 103 -13.98 -6.69 -2.69
N GLU A 104 -15.06 -6.21 -3.32
CA GLU A 104 -15.96 -7.03 -4.13
C GLU A 104 -15.61 -6.94 -5.61
N LYS A 105 -15.25 -5.76 -6.10
CA LYS A 105 -14.89 -5.52 -7.48
C LYS A 105 -13.78 -4.47 -7.63
N HIS A 106 -13.07 -4.54 -8.73
CA HIS A 106 -11.93 -3.68 -9.02
C HIS A 106 -12.36 -2.23 -9.26
N ARG A 107 -13.41 -2.02 -10.07
CA ARG A 107 -13.90 -0.70 -10.49
C ARG A 107 -15.40 -0.58 -10.28
N PRO A 108 -15.91 0.64 -10.01
CA PRO A 108 -17.34 0.90 -9.95
C PRO A 108 -17.95 0.87 -11.35
N ASP A 109 -19.26 0.72 -11.44
CA ASP A 109 -19.98 0.64 -12.72
C ASP A 109 -19.85 1.94 -13.53
N CYS A 110 -19.76 3.08 -12.85
CA CYS A 110 -19.55 4.37 -13.50
C CYS A 110 -18.25 4.48 -14.27
N TYR A 111 -17.24 3.62 -13.97
CA TYR A 111 -15.97 3.63 -14.71
C TYR A 111 -16.15 3.29 -16.19
N SER A 112 -17.00 2.33 -16.49
CA SER A 112 -17.28 1.85 -17.85
C SER A 112 -18.62 2.34 -18.41
N ALA A 113 -19.29 3.27 -17.74
CA ALA A 113 -20.52 3.86 -18.23
C ALA A 113 -20.27 4.77 -19.44
N ASP A 114 -21.33 5.04 -20.21
CA ASP A 114 -21.25 5.93 -21.37
C ASP A 114 -21.68 7.36 -21.03
N GLY A 115 -21.11 8.35 -21.76
CA GLY A 115 -21.51 9.74 -21.73
C GLY A 115 -21.32 10.38 -20.35
N GLU A 116 -22.31 11.18 -19.93
CA GLU A 116 -22.27 11.95 -18.68
C GLU A 116 -22.31 11.07 -17.41
N ALA A 117 -22.74 9.82 -17.53
CA ALA A 117 -22.72 8.88 -16.42
C ALA A 117 -21.33 8.31 -16.13
N GLN A 118 -20.38 8.49 -17.03
CA GLN A 118 -19.03 7.99 -16.87
C GLN A 118 -18.25 8.83 -15.86
N CYS A 119 -17.61 8.14 -14.89
CA CYS A 119 -16.63 8.71 -13.98
C CYS A 119 -15.39 7.81 -13.98
N LEU A 120 -14.25 8.34 -14.46
CA LEU A 120 -12.99 7.56 -14.58
C LEU A 120 -12.28 7.46 -13.22
N VAL A 121 -12.92 6.81 -12.27
CA VAL A 121 -12.35 6.54 -10.96
C VAL A 121 -12.08 5.04 -10.79
N SER A 122 -10.86 4.68 -10.43
CA SER A 122 -10.46 3.31 -10.15
C SER A 122 -9.89 3.22 -8.73
N PRO A 123 -10.76 3.06 -7.71
CA PRO A 123 -10.35 3.20 -6.32
C PRO A 123 -9.23 2.22 -5.94
N GLY A 124 -8.09 2.78 -5.53
CA GLY A 124 -6.95 2.08 -4.96
C GLY A 124 -6.83 2.32 -3.45
N SER A 125 -5.68 1.97 -2.87
CA SER A 125 -5.45 2.10 -1.42
C SER A 125 -5.57 3.55 -0.93
N LEU A 126 -5.15 4.54 -1.72
CA LEU A 126 -5.24 5.95 -1.36
C LEU A 126 -6.70 6.43 -1.31
N ASP A 127 -7.50 6.03 -2.32
CA ASP A 127 -8.91 6.39 -2.40
C ASP A 127 -9.69 5.77 -1.23
N MET A 128 -9.45 4.49 -0.96
CA MET A 128 -10.05 3.79 0.17
C MET A 128 -9.67 4.41 1.51
N ALA A 129 -8.48 4.98 1.62
CA ALA A 129 -8.00 5.70 2.80
C ALA A 129 -8.44 7.18 2.88
N GLY A 130 -9.32 7.60 1.98
CA GLY A 130 -9.98 8.92 1.99
C GLY A 130 -9.33 9.99 1.12
N LEU A 131 -8.33 9.64 0.30
CA LEU A 131 -7.73 10.54 -0.69
C LEU A 131 -8.10 10.07 -2.10
N MET A 132 -9.25 10.53 -2.61
CA MET A 132 -9.76 10.12 -3.91
C MET A 132 -9.02 10.83 -5.05
N ILE A 133 -8.55 10.04 -6.01
CA ILE A 133 -7.81 10.51 -7.19
C ILE A 133 -8.73 10.49 -8.41
N LEU A 134 -8.97 11.66 -8.98
CA LEU A 134 -9.84 11.86 -10.12
C LEU A 134 -9.03 12.47 -11.28
N PRO A 135 -8.70 11.69 -12.33
CA PRO A 135 -7.81 12.14 -13.39
C PRO A 135 -8.44 13.17 -14.35
N ARG A 136 -9.77 13.21 -14.46
CA ARG A 136 -10.46 14.19 -15.32
C ARG A 136 -10.99 15.37 -14.52
N GLN A 137 -10.84 16.57 -15.04
CA GLN A 137 -11.35 17.81 -14.44
C GLN A 137 -12.87 17.75 -14.21
N SER A 138 -13.62 17.23 -15.18
CA SER A 138 -15.08 17.07 -15.06
C SER A 138 -15.49 16.15 -13.91
N ASP A 139 -14.76 15.05 -13.68
CA ASP A 139 -15.04 14.13 -12.61
C ASP A 139 -14.71 14.76 -11.25
N PHE A 140 -13.63 15.56 -11.19
CA PHE A 140 -13.26 16.28 -9.98
C PHE A 140 -14.29 17.34 -9.60
N GLU A 141 -14.76 18.14 -10.58
CA GLU A 141 -15.77 19.18 -10.35
C GLU A 141 -17.16 18.60 -10.02
N GLY A 142 -17.49 17.44 -10.60
CA GLY A 142 -18.75 16.75 -10.37
C GLY A 142 -18.81 15.85 -9.14
N MET A 143 -17.66 15.60 -8.48
CA MET A 143 -17.59 14.68 -7.34
C MET A 143 -18.23 15.29 -6.09
N THR A 144 -19.22 14.60 -5.56
CA THR A 144 -19.84 14.94 -4.27
C THR A 144 -19.45 13.92 -3.20
N ALA A 145 -19.62 14.28 -1.93
CA ALA A 145 -19.35 13.36 -0.83
C ALA A 145 -20.26 12.10 -0.89
N GLU A 146 -21.51 12.26 -1.33
CA GLU A 146 -22.47 11.17 -1.50
C GLU A 146 -22.04 10.24 -2.63
N LEU A 147 -21.62 10.79 -3.78
CA LEU A 147 -21.12 9.99 -4.91
C LEU A 147 -19.84 9.24 -4.53
N ALA A 148 -18.89 9.92 -3.89
CA ALA A 148 -17.66 9.29 -3.40
C ALA A 148 -17.95 8.12 -2.45
N LYS A 149 -18.86 8.29 -1.49
CA LYS A 149 -19.30 7.22 -0.58
C LYS A 149 -19.95 6.06 -1.33
N ALA A 150 -20.82 6.36 -2.30
CA ALA A 150 -21.47 5.34 -3.10
C ALA A 150 -20.44 4.51 -3.89
N ILE A 151 -19.50 5.15 -4.54
CA ILE A 151 -18.41 4.51 -5.29
C ILE A 151 -17.57 3.60 -4.38
N LEU A 152 -17.11 4.11 -3.22
CA LEU A 152 -16.29 3.33 -2.31
C LEU A 152 -17.04 2.14 -1.70
N ARG A 153 -18.34 2.30 -1.40
CA ARG A 153 -19.19 1.19 -0.94
C ARG A 153 -19.43 0.16 -2.02
N GLU A 154 -19.68 0.59 -3.25
CA GLU A 154 -19.92 -0.27 -4.40
C GLU A 154 -18.75 -1.22 -4.70
N VAL A 155 -17.51 -0.75 -4.57
CA VAL A 155 -16.32 -1.57 -4.81
C VAL A 155 -15.89 -2.40 -3.60
N SER A 156 -16.44 -2.12 -2.43
CA SER A 156 -16.13 -2.83 -1.19
C SER A 156 -16.95 -4.10 -1.04
N LEU A 157 -16.46 -5.01 -0.20
CA LEU A 157 -17.19 -6.21 0.17
C LEU A 157 -18.54 -5.83 0.80
N SER A 158 -19.58 -6.59 0.49
CA SER A 158 -20.93 -6.34 1.04
C SER A 158 -20.99 -6.55 2.55
N ASP A 159 -21.93 -5.90 3.22
CA ASP A 159 -22.15 -6.07 4.67
C ASP A 159 -22.47 -7.53 5.04
N GLU A 160 -23.08 -8.28 4.13
CA GLU A 160 -23.39 -9.70 4.34
C GLU A 160 -22.15 -10.56 4.26
N ALA A 161 -21.33 -10.38 3.23
CA ALA A 161 -20.05 -11.08 3.11
C ALA A 161 -19.08 -10.72 4.25
N MET A 162 -19.12 -9.48 4.75
CA MET A 162 -18.36 -9.06 5.93
C MET A 162 -18.78 -9.82 7.20
N LYS A 163 -20.07 -10.14 7.39
CA LYS A 163 -20.52 -10.97 8.53
C LYS A 163 -19.86 -12.35 8.51
N ASP A 164 -19.72 -12.93 7.31
CA ASP A 164 -19.05 -14.22 7.17
C ASP A 164 -17.54 -14.12 7.47
N VAL A 165 -16.87 -13.06 7.04
CA VAL A 165 -15.46 -12.78 7.41
C VAL A 165 -15.32 -12.66 8.92
N VAL A 166 -16.15 -11.85 9.57
CA VAL A 166 -16.16 -11.68 11.03
C VAL A 166 -16.41 -13.02 11.75
N LYS A 167 -17.33 -13.83 11.25
CA LYS A 167 -17.59 -15.16 11.80
C LYS A 167 -16.39 -16.09 11.68
N ARG A 168 -15.70 -16.09 10.52
CA ARG A 168 -14.48 -16.88 10.31
C ARG A 168 -13.37 -16.46 11.26
N LEU A 169 -13.12 -15.16 11.40
CA LEU A 169 -12.10 -14.61 12.32
C LEU A 169 -12.36 -14.99 13.78
N ARG A 170 -13.62 -14.97 14.23
CA ARG A 170 -14.00 -15.32 15.60
C ARG A 170 -13.93 -16.82 15.88
N ASN A 171 -14.14 -17.65 14.88
CA ASN A 171 -14.25 -19.10 15.04
C ASN A 171 -12.90 -19.84 14.89
N LYS A 172 -11.88 -19.17 14.34
CA LYS A 172 -10.57 -19.77 14.13
C LYS A 172 -9.65 -19.54 15.35
N ALA A 173 -9.73 -20.40 16.34
CA ALA A 173 -8.57 -20.77 17.14
C ALA A 173 -7.73 -21.74 16.27
N VAL A 174 -6.87 -21.23 15.41
CA VAL A 174 -5.97 -22.07 14.61
C VAL A 174 -4.55 -21.85 15.13
N ASP A 175 -3.95 -22.90 15.65
CA ASP A 175 -2.51 -22.98 15.89
C ASP A 175 -1.80 -22.97 14.53
N PHE A 176 -1.29 -21.81 14.13
CA PHE A 176 -0.32 -21.73 13.05
C PHE A 176 1.09 -21.86 13.63
N ALA A 177 1.75 -22.94 13.30
CA ALA A 177 3.19 -23.05 13.45
C ALA A 177 3.85 -22.24 12.31
N PHE A 178 4.12 -20.96 12.54
CA PHE A 178 4.95 -20.14 11.66
C PHE A 178 6.44 -20.45 11.92
N ASP A 179 6.89 -21.64 11.51
CA ASP A 179 8.30 -22.03 11.68
C ASP A 179 9.16 -21.82 10.42
N ASP A 180 8.58 -21.37 9.30
CA ASP A 180 9.28 -21.37 8.01
C ASP A 180 9.71 -19.99 7.44
N TRP A 181 9.37 -18.88 8.07
CA TRP A 181 9.88 -17.57 7.63
C TRP A 181 11.27 -17.32 8.20
N LYS A 182 12.28 -17.91 7.56
CA LYS A 182 13.69 -17.75 7.97
C LYS A 182 14.34 -16.47 7.50
N GLN A 183 13.69 -15.69 6.61
CA GLN A 183 14.18 -14.40 6.13
C GLN A 183 13.01 -13.47 5.81
N GLU A 184 13.14 -12.20 6.17
CA GLU A 184 12.24 -11.14 5.70
C GLU A 184 12.27 -11.08 4.17
N PRO A 185 11.11 -10.97 3.50
CA PRO A 185 11.08 -10.79 2.06
C PRO A 185 11.71 -9.44 1.69
N ILE A 186 12.71 -9.47 0.83
CA ILE A 186 13.28 -8.23 0.28
C ILE A 186 12.35 -7.75 -0.83
N VAL A 187 11.80 -6.56 -0.65
CA VAL A 187 10.95 -5.90 -1.64
C VAL A 187 11.74 -4.82 -2.34
N SER A 188 11.82 -4.90 -3.67
CA SER A 188 12.41 -3.84 -4.49
C SER A 188 11.35 -2.80 -4.84
N VAL A 189 11.61 -1.53 -4.50
CA VAL A 189 10.73 -0.41 -4.83
C VAL A 189 11.36 0.42 -5.94
N GLY A 190 10.72 0.48 -7.12
CA GLY A 190 11.10 1.38 -8.20
C GLY A 190 10.73 2.82 -7.85
N ILE A 191 11.72 3.70 -7.64
CA ILE A 191 11.47 5.10 -7.25
C ILE A 191 11.53 6.02 -8.47
N VAL A 192 12.51 5.81 -9.34
CA VAL A 192 12.71 6.61 -10.54
C VAL A 192 13.42 5.78 -11.61
N SER A 193 13.13 6.06 -12.88
CA SER A 193 13.86 5.50 -14.02
C SER A 193 14.25 6.62 -14.98
N GLY A 194 15.43 6.50 -15.62
CA GLY A 194 15.93 7.46 -16.58
C GLY A 194 17.33 7.13 -17.05
N ASP A 195 17.79 7.81 -18.13
CA ASP A 195 19.14 7.65 -18.68
C ASP A 195 20.22 8.29 -17.80
N GLU A 196 19.84 9.22 -16.94
CA GLU A 196 20.69 9.84 -15.93
C GLU A 196 19.90 10.04 -14.64
N ILE A 197 20.45 9.55 -13.52
CA ILE A 197 19.86 9.70 -12.18
C ILE A 197 20.86 10.45 -11.31
N ARG A 198 20.43 11.56 -10.71
CA ARG A 198 21.19 12.39 -9.78
C ARG A 198 20.62 12.27 -8.39
N PHE A 199 21.49 12.05 -7.43
CA PHE A 199 21.06 11.92 -6.03
C PHE A 199 22.18 12.33 -5.07
N GLN A 200 21.77 12.65 -3.86
CA GLN A 200 22.65 12.97 -2.74
C GLN A 200 22.55 11.89 -1.68
N LEU A 201 23.69 11.33 -1.31
CA LEU A 201 23.81 10.44 -0.15
C LEU A 201 24.01 11.29 1.10
N ASN A 202 23.05 11.21 2.05
CA ASN A 202 23.05 11.99 3.29
C ASN A 202 23.70 11.17 4.42
N GLY A 203 24.88 10.67 4.18
CA GLY A 203 25.66 9.83 5.08
C GLY A 203 26.63 8.96 4.29
N THR A 204 27.29 8.02 4.96
CA THR A 204 28.25 7.12 4.34
C THR A 204 27.58 5.84 3.86
N TYR A 205 27.75 5.54 2.59
CA TYR A 205 27.32 4.32 1.93
C TYR A 205 28.53 3.53 1.48
N THR A 206 28.35 2.25 1.19
CA THR A 206 29.40 1.40 0.60
C THR A 206 28.96 0.86 -0.76
N ILE A 207 29.92 0.75 -1.69
CA ILE A 207 29.80 0.01 -2.93
C ILE A 207 30.92 -1.02 -2.92
N GLY A 208 30.56 -2.29 -2.65
CA GLY A 208 31.56 -3.29 -2.34
C GLY A 208 32.39 -2.86 -1.13
N ASN A 209 33.73 -2.70 -1.32
CA ASN A 209 34.64 -2.27 -0.25
C ASN A 209 34.95 -0.77 -0.26
N LYS A 210 34.24 0.03 -1.05
CA LYS A 210 34.54 1.45 -1.22
C LYS A 210 33.45 2.30 -0.53
N GLU A 211 33.89 3.21 0.35
CA GLU A 211 32.99 4.20 0.96
C GLU A 211 32.71 5.35 0.00
N VAL A 212 31.46 5.79 -0.01
CA VAL A 212 30.93 6.88 -0.84
C VAL A 212 29.93 7.72 -0.05
N ASN A 213 29.91 9.03 -0.33
CA ASN A 213 28.95 9.97 0.25
C ASN A 213 28.72 11.14 -0.72
N GLY A 214 27.81 12.04 -0.34
CA GLY A 214 27.54 13.27 -1.09
C GLY A 214 26.88 13.04 -2.43
N LYS A 215 27.07 13.97 -3.37
CA LYS A 215 26.40 13.96 -4.69
C LYS A 215 26.92 12.85 -5.57
N GLN A 216 25.99 12.14 -6.18
CA GLN A 216 26.24 11.05 -7.10
C GLN A 216 25.49 11.28 -8.42
N ILE A 217 26.09 10.84 -9.53
CA ILE A 217 25.47 10.82 -10.85
C ILE A 217 25.70 9.44 -11.45
N VAL A 218 24.63 8.78 -11.81
CA VAL A 218 24.63 7.49 -12.49
C VAL A 218 24.01 7.67 -13.87
N LYS A 219 24.61 7.12 -14.91
CA LYS A 219 24.12 7.23 -16.29
C LYS A 219 23.95 5.85 -16.92
N LEU A 220 22.92 5.72 -17.76
CA LEU A 220 22.76 4.58 -18.63
C LEU A 220 23.43 4.86 -19.97
N LYS A 221 24.32 4.00 -20.42
CA LYS A 221 24.94 4.08 -21.72
C LYS A 221 25.10 2.68 -22.33
N ASP A 222 24.57 2.51 -23.54
CA ASP A 222 24.63 1.24 -24.27
C ASP A 222 24.12 0.03 -23.46
N GLY A 223 23.06 0.24 -22.63
CA GLY A 223 22.47 -0.76 -21.75
C GLY A 223 23.31 -1.09 -20.50
N GLN A 224 24.33 -0.31 -20.21
CA GLN A 224 25.20 -0.47 -19.05
C GLN A 224 25.16 0.75 -18.14
N ILE A 225 25.34 0.53 -16.84
CA ILE A 225 25.39 1.59 -15.83
C ILE A 225 26.80 2.17 -15.75
N LEU A 226 26.93 3.47 -16.01
CA LEU A 226 28.20 4.21 -15.89
C LEU A 226 28.21 5.04 -14.60
N TRP A 227 29.18 4.80 -13.72
CA TRP A 227 29.41 5.57 -12.52
C TRP A 227 30.92 5.73 -12.25
N ASN A 228 31.37 6.97 -11.97
CA ASN A 228 32.76 7.30 -11.70
C ASN A 228 33.76 6.70 -12.73
N SER A 229 33.42 6.79 -14.02
CA SER A 229 34.20 6.26 -15.14
C SER A 229 34.33 4.73 -15.19
N ALA A 230 33.60 3.99 -14.35
CA ALA A 230 33.54 2.54 -14.38
C ALA A 230 32.13 2.09 -14.85
N VAL A 231 32.08 0.89 -15.39
CA VAL A 231 30.87 0.30 -15.97
C VAL A 231 30.39 -0.83 -15.07
N TYR A 232 29.08 -0.86 -14.83
CA TYR A 232 28.41 -1.83 -13.97
C TYR A 232 27.19 -2.43 -14.68
N GLN A 233 26.84 -3.66 -14.35
CA GLN A 233 25.54 -4.24 -14.70
C GLN A 233 24.51 -3.92 -13.64
N GLU A 234 24.95 -3.88 -12.39
CA GLU A 234 24.18 -3.51 -11.21
C GLU A 234 25.05 -2.66 -10.29
N LEU A 235 24.49 -1.63 -9.69
CA LEU A 235 25.18 -0.73 -8.78
C LEU A 235 24.36 -0.56 -7.51
N CYS A 236 24.83 -1.13 -6.41
CA CYS A 236 24.16 -1.09 -5.13
C CYS A 236 24.91 -0.17 -4.15
N PHE A 237 24.20 0.83 -3.62
CA PHE A 237 24.67 1.72 -2.56
C PHE A 237 24.08 1.23 -1.23
N THR A 238 24.90 0.61 -0.39
CA THR A 238 24.47 0.06 0.90
C THR A 238 24.74 1.07 2.02
N PRO A 239 23.72 1.53 2.78
CA PRO A 239 23.92 2.44 3.90
C PRO A 239 24.71 1.74 5.03
N GLN A 240 25.53 2.50 5.76
CA GLN A 240 26.28 1.95 6.90
C GLN A 240 25.41 1.71 8.14
N ASN A 241 24.27 2.38 8.25
CA ASN A 241 23.28 2.17 9.30
C ASN A 241 21.89 2.65 8.83
N ASP A 242 20.84 2.34 9.59
CA ASP A 242 19.45 2.59 9.24
C ASP A 242 19.03 4.07 9.37
N ASP A 243 19.86 4.94 10.00
CA ASP A 243 19.55 6.37 10.19
C ASP A 243 19.99 7.22 9.00
N ILE A 244 20.64 6.63 7.99
CA ILE A 244 21.14 7.35 6.81
C ILE A 244 20.08 7.36 5.72
N SER A 245 19.98 8.50 5.01
CA SER A 245 19.01 8.70 3.93
C SER A 245 19.71 9.12 2.63
N PHE A 246 18.95 9.15 1.55
CA PHE A 246 19.36 9.78 0.30
C PHE A 246 18.26 10.72 -0.22
N THR A 247 18.64 11.66 -1.06
CA THR A 247 17.72 12.59 -1.71
C THR A 247 17.92 12.49 -3.22
N LEU A 248 16.86 12.26 -3.97
CA LEU A 248 16.85 12.30 -5.44
C LEU A 248 16.77 13.76 -5.90
N GLU A 249 17.60 14.16 -6.86
CA GLU A 249 17.54 15.47 -7.50
C GLU A 249 16.58 15.41 -8.70
N ASP A 250 15.85 16.50 -8.94
CA ASP A 250 14.95 16.70 -10.08
C ASP A 250 13.82 15.64 -10.23
N VAL A 251 13.42 15.00 -9.14
CA VAL A 251 12.34 14.05 -9.13
C VAL A 251 11.09 14.69 -8.51
N THR A 252 10.04 14.83 -9.31
CA THR A 252 8.73 15.20 -8.82
C THR A 252 7.92 13.93 -8.63
N ILE A 253 7.71 13.52 -7.37
CA ILE A 253 6.93 12.34 -7.06
C ILE A 253 5.45 12.64 -7.35
N GLY A 254 4.85 11.85 -8.24
CA GLY A 254 3.40 11.83 -8.46
C GLY A 254 2.86 12.72 -9.58
N VAL A 255 3.68 13.31 -10.46
CA VAL A 255 3.21 14.21 -11.53
C VAL A 255 3.04 13.55 -12.89
N ASP A 256 3.78 12.49 -13.19
CA ASP A 256 3.70 11.76 -14.46
C ASP A 256 3.24 10.30 -14.26
N PHE A 257 2.11 10.11 -13.63
CA PHE A 257 1.40 8.84 -13.75
C PHE A 257 0.86 8.74 -15.17
N HIS A 258 1.58 8.01 -16.04
CA HIS A 258 1.11 7.69 -17.37
C HIS A 258 -0.09 6.75 -17.28
N TRP A 259 -1.29 7.33 -17.35
CA TRP A 259 -2.54 6.59 -17.53
C TRP A 259 -2.73 6.12 -18.96
N GLU A 260 -1.85 6.54 -19.87
CA GLU A 260 -1.81 6.10 -21.25
C GLU A 260 -0.76 5.02 -21.44
N ARG A 261 -1.06 3.78 -21.07
CA ARG A 261 -0.47 2.65 -21.77
C ARG A 261 -1.25 2.46 -23.07
N LYS A 262 -0.64 2.78 -24.20
CA LYS A 262 -1.08 2.21 -25.48
C LYS A 262 -0.86 0.70 -25.36
N GLU A 263 -1.95 -0.05 -25.55
CA GLU A 263 -1.92 -1.48 -25.77
C GLU A 263 -1.07 -1.84 -27.00
#